data_222bd6f17b817165263ce39a1596786b
#
_entry.id   222bd6f17b817165263ce39a1596786b
#
_cell.length_a   1.000
_cell.length_b   1.000
_cell.length_c   1.000
_cell.angle_alpha   90.00
_cell.angle_beta   90.00
_cell.angle_gamma   90.00
#
_symmetry.space_group_name_H-M   'P 1'
#
loop_
_entity.id
_entity.type
_entity.pdbx_description
1 polymer ?
#
loop_
_entity_poly.entity_id
_entity_poly.type
_entity_poly.pdbx_seq_one_letter_code
_entity_poly.pdbx_strand_id
1 'polypeptide(L)'
;MIEKMKQPCEPEHDFALIVDGVGALTQSVEDALFEAGCDDATLSMQYGLLYLEFSRSAKSLEEAIISAINNVLSAGIGAQVLRVDECNLVTASEIARRINRSRQLVHQYMIGKRGPGGFPPPECHLTDHAPLWAWCAVSYWLVQNNLLRPEEGWNAEVLEAINNFLEWERQRQRHPELLEEIKRGLQPQ
;
A
#
# COMPACT_ATOMS: atom_id res chain seq x y z
N MET A 1 -45.14 13.43 -5.58
CA MET A 1 -44.34 12.37 -4.88
C MET A 1 -42.97 12.39 -5.52
N ILE A 2 -42.00 13.07 -4.89
CA ILE A 2 -40.63 13.18 -5.44
C ILE A 2 -39.88 11.94 -4.96
N GLU A 3 -39.59 11.04 -5.89
CA GLU A 3 -38.78 9.86 -5.68
C GLU A 3 -37.36 10.33 -5.25
N LYS A 4 -36.99 10.10 -3.99
CA LYS A 4 -35.63 10.31 -3.50
C LYS A 4 -34.73 9.40 -4.32
N MET A 5 -34.01 9.98 -5.27
CA MET A 5 -32.89 9.29 -5.93
C MET A 5 -31.94 8.80 -4.84
N LYS A 6 -31.87 7.49 -4.67
CA LYS A 6 -30.89 6.82 -3.81
C LYS A 6 -29.52 7.21 -4.35
N GLN A 7 -28.73 8.00 -3.61
CA GLN A 7 -27.32 8.21 -3.96
C GLN A 7 -26.66 6.84 -4.11
N PRO A 8 -25.88 6.61 -5.17
CA PRO A 8 -25.13 5.37 -5.29
C PRO A 8 -24.25 5.24 -4.05
N CYS A 9 -24.33 4.08 -3.39
CA CYS A 9 -23.46 3.76 -2.26
C CYS A 9 -22.01 3.76 -2.80
N GLU A 10 -21.13 4.53 -2.16
CA GLU A 10 -19.71 4.52 -2.50
C GLU A 10 -19.15 3.11 -2.28
N PRO A 11 -18.19 2.66 -3.11
CA PRO A 11 -17.56 1.37 -2.93
C PRO A 11 -16.82 1.31 -1.60
N GLU A 12 -16.79 0.12 -1.00
CA GLU A 12 -16.05 -0.16 0.22
C GLU A 12 -14.64 -0.63 -0.14
N HIS A 13 -13.65 -0.14 0.59
CA HIS A 13 -12.24 -0.43 0.38
C HIS A 13 -11.62 -1.00 1.65
N ASP A 14 -11.09 -2.22 1.54
CA ASP A 14 -10.39 -2.91 2.61
C ASP A 14 -8.89 -2.63 2.52
N PHE A 15 -8.29 -2.15 3.60
CA PHE A 15 -6.84 -1.94 3.74
C PHE A 15 -6.46 -1.86 5.21
N ALA A 16 -5.17 -1.96 5.51
CA ALA A 16 -4.68 -1.79 6.86
C ALA A 16 -3.58 -0.74 6.96
N LEU A 17 -3.52 -0.04 8.09
CA LEU A 17 -2.44 0.87 8.43
C LEU A 17 -1.59 0.28 9.55
N ILE A 18 -0.28 0.40 9.40
CA ILE A 18 0.71 0.10 10.44
C ILE A 18 1.14 1.43 11.05
N VAL A 19 0.98 1.55 12.36
CA VAL A 19 1.15 2.81 13.11
C VAL A 19 2.07 2.59 14.30
N ASP A 20 3.05 3.48 14.47
CA ASP A 20 3.97 3.55 15.60
C ASP A 20 3.60 4.70 16.54
N GLY A 21 4.28 4.80 17.70
CA GLY A 21 4.10 5.85 18.69
C GLY A 21 3.00 5.58 19.73
N VAL A 22 2.23 4.50 19.57
CA VAL A 22 1.18 4.10 20.50
C VAL A 22 1.66 2.90 21.33
N GLY A 23 1.97 3.13 22.61
CA GLY A 23 2.59 2.09 23.46
C GLY A 23 1.64 0.94 23.85
N ALA A 24 0.33 1.19 23.91
CA ALA A 24 -0.69 0.18 24.24
C ALA A 24 -2.07 0.61 23.74
N LEU A 25 -2.87 -0.35 23.35
CA LEU A 25 -4.29 -0.14 23.04
C LEU A 25 -5.09 -0.05 24.34
N THR A 26 -5.37 1.17 24.76
CA THR A 26 -6.19 1.48 25.95
C THR A 26 -7.54 2.05 25.52
N GLN A 27 -8.52 2.04 26.41
CA GLN A 27 -9.83 2.62 26.12
C GLN A 27 -9.73 4.08 25.63
N SER A 28 -8.82 4.88 26.22
CA SER A 28 -8.65 6.28 25.80
C SER A 28 -8.07 6.41 24.38
N VAL A 29 -7.24 5.45 23.93
CA VAL A 29 -6.73 5.40 22.56
C VAL A 29 -7.84 4.99 21.59
N GLU A 30 -8.66 3.98 21.97
CA GLU A 30 -9.80 3.56 21.18
C GLU A 30 -10.83 4.68 21.01
N ASP A 31 -11.19 5.36 22.11
CA ASP A 31 -12.12 6.49 22.09
C ASP A 31 -11.61 7.64 21.22
N ALA A 32 -10.33 7.99 21.33
CA ALA A 32 -9.71 9.05 20.53
C ALA A 32 -9.71 8.73 19.02
N LEU A 33 -9.42 7.49 18.65
CA LEU A 33 -9.48 7.04 17.26
C LEU A 33 -10.91 7.04 16.73
N PHE A 34 -11.86 6.56 17.53
CA PHE A 34 -13.28 6.58 17.19
C PHE A 34 -13.79 8.02 16.95
N GLU A 35 -13.49 8.95 17.87
CA GLU A 35 -13.86 10.36 17.73
C GLU A 35 -13.21 11.06 16.54
N ALA A 36 -12.00 10.60 16.16
CA ALA A 36 -11.28 11.09 14.98
C ALA A 36 -11.83 10.53 13.65
N GLY A 37 -12.83 9.62 13.67
CA GLY A 37 -13.44 9.03 12.49
C GLY A 37 -12.75 7.76 12.00
N CYS A 38 -12.20 6.96 12.93
CA CYS A 38 -11.71 5.59 12.67
C CYS A 38 -12.71 4.54 13.20
N ASP A 39 -14.01 4.86 13.20
CA ASP A 39 -15.11 3.99 13.66
C ASP A 39 -15.38 2.80 12.72
N ASP A 40 -14.82 2.85 11.52
CA ASP A 40 -14.81 1.79 10.51
C ASP A 40 -13.55 0.91 10.54
N ALA A 41 -12.72 1.04 11.61
CA ALA A 41 -11.50 0.28 11.76
C ALA A 41 -11.58 -0.76 12.90
N THR A 42 -10.99 -1.93 12.65
CA THR A 42 -10.66 -2.92 13.69
C THR A 42 -9.25 -2.68 14.19
N LEU A 43 -9.07 -2.56 15.51
CA LEU A 43 -7.80 -2.21 16.15
C LEU A 43 -7.15 -3.44 16.77
N SER A 44 -5.84 -3.60 16.59
CA SER A 44 -5.04 -4.62 17.26
C SER A 44 -3.60 -4.16 17.48
N MET A 45 -2.89 -4.81 18.41
CA MET A 45 -1.45 -4.61 18.62
C MET A 45 -0.67 -5.75 18.01
N GLN A 46 0.26 -5.46 17.12
CA GLN A 46 1.10 -6.43 16.41
C GLN A 46 2.57 -6.02 16.55
N TYR A 47 3.42 -6.87 17.15
CA TYR A 47 4.86 -6.59 17.32
C TYR A 47 5.20 -5.23 17.96
N GLY A 48 4.32 -4.73 18.85
CA GLY A 48 4.47 -3.42 19.48
C GLY A 48 3.97 -2.23 18.64
N LEU A 49 3.39 -2.49 17.47
CA LEU A 49 2.79 -1.49 16.59
C LEU A 49 1.26 -1.59 16.67
N LEU A 50 0.59 -0.47 16.51
CA LEU A 50 -0.85 -0.43 16.36
C LEU A 50 -1.20 -0.76 14.91
N TYR A 51 -2.10 -1.72 14.73
CA TYR A 51 -2.58 -2.21 13.45
C TYR A 51 -4.07 -1.89 13.32
N LEU A 52 -4.43 -1.12 12.29
CA LEU A 52 -5.80 -0.71 12.03
C LEU A 52 -6.26 -1.31 10.69
N GLU A 53 -7.23 -2.23 10.74
CA GLU A 53 -7.88 -2.80 9.55
C GLU A 53 -9.16 -2.01 9.26
N PHE A 54 -9.18 -1.31 8.14
CA PHE A 54 -10.30 -0.49 7.68
C PHE A 54 -11.16 -1.24 6.66
N SER A 55 -12.48 -1.00 6.74
CA SER A 55 -13.46 -1.28 5.69
C SER A 55 -14.19 0.03 5.41
N ARG A 56 -13.61 0.89 4.56
CA ARG A 56 -13.98 2.30 4.39
C ARG A 56 -14.69 2.57 3.07
N SER A 57 -15.86 3.20 3.14
CA SER A 57 -16.56 3.69 1.97
C SER A 57 -15.95 4.99 1.46
N ALA A 58 -15.53 5.01 0.19
CA ALA A 58 -14.98 6.19 -0.48
C ALA A 58 -15.09 6.02 -2.01
N LYS A 59 -14.87 7.09 -2.76
CA LYS A 59 -14.91 7.06 -4.24
C LYS A 59 -13.76 6.26 -4.86
N SER A 60 -12.63 6.18 -4.15
CA SER A 60 -11.44 5.44 -4.58
C SER A 60 -10.66 4.94 -3.38
N LEU A 61 -9.79 3.93 -3.60
CA LEU A 61 -8.85 3.45 -2.59
C LEU A 61 -7.91 4.56 -2.11
N GLU A 62 -7.47 5.45 -3.00
CA GLU A 62 -6.65 6.61 -2.66
C GLU A 62 -7.34 7.51 -1.64
N GLU A 63 -8.60 7.90 -1.90
CA GLU A 63 -9.39 8.74 -1.00
C GLU A 63 -9.61 8.06 0.35
N ALA A 64 -9.92 6.76 0.35
CA ALA A 64 -10.10 5.96 1.55
C ALA A 64 -8.83 5.96 2.44
N ILE A 65 -7.67 5.67 1.85
CA ILE A 65 -6.39 5.60 2.58
C ILE A 65 -5.98 6.98 3.10
N ILE A 66 -6.04 8.02 2.28
CA ILE A 66 -5.64 9.38 2.67
C ILE A 66 -6.53 9.90 3.81
N SER A 67 -7.85 9.67 3.74
CA SER A 67 -8.76 10.06 4.82
C SER A 67 -8.47 9.30 6.12
N ALA A 68 -8.19 7.98 6.05
CA ALA A 68 -7.82 7.17 7.20
C ALA A 68 -6.53 7.65 7.86
N ILE A 69 -5.49 7.93 7.06
CA ILE A 69 -4.21 8.48 7.56
C ILE A 69 -4.45 9.80 8.29
N ASN A 70 -5.23 10.71 7.71
CA ASN A 70 -5.55 12.01 8.33
C ASN A 70 -6.31 11.84 9.64
N ASN A 71 -7.27 10.92 9.71
CA ASN A 71 -8.03 10.64 10.93
C ASN A 71 -7.11 10.12 12.04
N VAL A 72 -6.24 9.13 11.73
CA VAL A 72 -5.27 8.60 12.71
C VAL A 72 -4.33 9.70 13.22
N LEU A 73 -3.81 10.56 12.34
CA LEU A 73 -2.91 11.65 12.72
C LEU A 73 -3.64 12.73 13.56
N SER A 74 -4.92 12.97 13.33
CA SER A 74 -5.73 13.95 14.06
C SER A 74 -6.22 13.46 15.43
N ALA A 75 -6.12 12.17 15.73
CA ALA A 75 -6.57 11.59 17.00
C ALA A 75 -5.78 12.08 18.23
N GLY A 76 -4.63 12.75 18.05
CA GLY A 76 -3.85 13.35 19.13
C GLY A 76 -3.17 12.35 20.08
N ILE A 77 -3.02 11.09 19.67
CA ILE A 77 -2.44 9.99 20.47
C ILE A 77 -0.93 9.80 20.26
N GLY A 78 -0.26 10.73 19.56
CA GLY A 78 1.16 10.61 19.22
C GLY A 78 1.46 9.57 18.14
N ALA A 79 0.43 9.15 17.40
CA ALA A 79 0.53 8.16 16.32
C ALA A 79 1.38 8.66 15.15
N GLN A 80 2.24 7.78 14.62
CA GLN A 80 2.96 7.96 13.38
C GLN A 80 2.58 6.82 12.42
N VAL A 81 1.91 7.15 11.32
CA VAL A 81 1.58 6.15 10.29
C VAL A 81 2.87 5.76 9.55
N LEU A 82 3.25 4.50 9.66
CA LEU A 82 4.45 3.96 9.03
C LEU A 82 4.21 3.61 7.56
N ARG A 83 3.10 2.92 7.30
CA ARG A 83 2.74 2.46 5.96
C ARG A 83 1.32 1.90 5.89
N VAL A 84 0.82 1.77 4.68
CA VAL A 84 -0.27 0.84 4.36
C VAL A 84 0.31 -0.57 4.32
N ASP A 85 -0.34 -1.56 4.96
CA ASP A 85 0.14 -2.94 5.01
C ASP A 85 -0.11 -3.68 3.69
N GLU A 86 0.61 -3.26 2.67
CA GLU A 86 0.69 -3.89 1.36
C GLU A 86 2.14 -3.84 0.88
N CYS A 87 2.70 -5.01 0.60
CA CYS A 87 4.09 -5.09 0.15
C CYS A 87 4.17 -4.96 -1.37
N ASN A 88 4.94 -3.97 -1.85
CA ASN A 88 5.20 -3.82 -3.28
C ASN A 88 6.24 -4.83 -3.78
N LEU A 89 7.19 -5.26 -2.94
CA LEU A 89 8.15 -6.31 -3.33
C LEU A 89 7.54 -7.69 -3.13
N VAL A 90 7.40 -8.44 -4.22
CA VAL A 90 6.70 -9.73 -4.25
C VAL A 90 7.54 -10.83 -4.88
N THR A 91 7.35 -12.06 -4.39
CA THR A 91 7.92 -13.27 -5.01
C THR A 91 7.07 -13.75 -6.20
N ALA A 92 7.62 -14.61 -7.04
CA ALA A 92 6.87 -15.30 -8.10
C ALA A 92 5.62 -16.05 -7.58
N SER A 93 5.71 -16.59 -6.36
CA SER A 93 4.58 -17.28 -5.72
C SER A 93 3.49 -16.30 -5.29
N GLU A 94 3.87 -15.14 -4.78
CA GLU A 94 2.95 -14.09 -4.39
C GLU A 94 2.25 -13.48 -5.62
N ILE A 95 2.99 -13.23 -6.71
CA ILE A 95 2.41 -12.81 -8.00
C ILE A 95 1.35 -13.81 -8.44
N ALA A 96 1.67 -15.11 -8.42
CA ALA A 96 0.75 -16.17 -8.82
C ALA A 96 -0.53 -16.18 -7.96
N ARG A 97 -0.40 -15.96 -6.65
CA ARG A 97 -1.51 -15.87 -5.71
C ARG A 97 -2.42 -14.66 -6.03
N ARG A 98 -1.82 -13.48 -6.20
CA ARG A 98 -2.55 -12.22 -6.48
C ARG A 98 -3.38 -12.28 -7.76
N ILE A 99 -2.83 -12.90 -8.82
CA ILE A 99 -3.54 -13.01 -10.10
C ILE A 99 -4.36 -14.30 -10.23
N ASN A 100 -4.45 -15.10 -9.17
CA ASN A 100 -5.15 -16.41 -9.15
C ASN A 100 -4.70 -17.33 -10.31
N ARG A 101 -3.38 -17.49 -10.46
CA ARG A 101 -2.75 -18.35 -11.48
C ARG A 101 -1.69 -19.25 -10.84
N SER A 102 -1.23 -20.26 -11.61
CA SER A 102 -0.16 -21.13 -11.14
C SER A 102 1.20 -20.44 -11.20
N ARG A 103 2.08 -20.76 -10.22
CA ARG A 103 3.48 -20.31 -10.22
C ARG A 103 4.20 -20.69 -11.53
N GLN A 104 3.88 -21.85 -12.11
CA GLN A 104 4.45 -22.30 -13.37
C GLN A 104 4.10 -21.33 -14.52
N LEU A 105 2.86 -20.83 -14.58
CA LEU A 105 2.45 -19.87 -15.60
C LEU A 105 3.20 -18.53 -15.43
N VAL A 106 3.30 -18.03 -14.21
CA VAL A 106 4.08 -16.80 -13.91
C VAL A 106 5.53 -16.98 -14.34
N HIS A 107 6.16 -18.11 -14.00
CA HIS A 107 7.52 -18.42 -14.47
C HIS A 107 7.62 -18.42 -16.02
N GLN A 108 6.62 -18.93 -16.72
CA GLN A 108 6.61 -18.91 -18.20
C GLN A 108 6.51 -17.49 -18.77
N TYR A 109 5.82 -16.55 -18.07
CA TYR A 109 5.84 -15.13 -18.43
C TYR A 109 7.24 -14.52 -18.23
N MET A 110 7.88 -14.79 -17.09
CA MET A 110 9.21 -14.28 -16.74
C MET A 110 10.29 -14.67 -17.76
N ILE A 111 10.24 -15.91 -18.27
CA ILE A 111 11.23 -16.41 -19.24
C ILE A 111 10.78 -16.23 -20.70
N GLY A 112 9.68 -15.52 -20.94
CA GLY A 112 9.17 -15.24 -22.29
C GLY A 112 8.66 -16.47 -23.06
N LYS A 113 8.41 -17.61 -22.41
CA LYS A 113 7.83 -18.81 -23.04
C LYS A 113 6.33 -18.71 -23.27
N ARG A 114 5.69 -17.78 -22.60
CA ARG A 114 4.24 -17.54 -22.72
C ARG A 114 3.93 -16.07 -22.53
N GLY A 115 2.82 -15.61 -23.10
CA GLY A 115 2.43 -14.20 -23.10
C GLY A 115 3.15 -13.38 -24.17
N PRO A 116 2.97 -12.06 -24.15
CA PRO A 116 3.48 -11.15 -25.20
C PRO A 116 4.98 -10.82 -25.05
N GLY A 117 5.66 -11.35 -24.02
CA GLY A 117 7.03 -10.96 -23.68
C GLY A 117 7.09 -9.66 -22.86
N GLY A 118 8.28 -9.18 -22.59
CA GLY A 118 8.49 -7.93 -21.87
C GLY A 118 8.02 -7.94 -20.42
N PHE A 119 7.96 -9.12 -19.77
CA PHE A 119 7.69 -9.19 -18.33
C PHE A 119 8.78 -8.39 -17.57
N PRO A 120 8.41 -7.57 -16.56
CA PRO A 120 9.38 -6.73 -15.88
C PRO A 120 10.50 -7.54 -15.22
N PRO A 121 11.74 -7.00 -15.20
CA PRO A 121 12.84 -7.66 -14.49
C PRO A 121 12.59 -7.61 -12.97
N PRO A 122 13.23 -8.49 -12.19
CA PRO A 122 13.22 -8.38 -10.75
C PRO A 122 13.96 -7.12 -10.29
N GLU A 123 13.50 -6.52 -9.19
CA GLU A 123 14.04 -5.27 -8.65
C GLU A 123 15.21 -5.51 -7.70
N CYS A 124 15.17 -6.62 -6.95
CA CYS A 124 16.24 -6.95 -6.02
C CYS A 124 16.43 -8.47 -5.88
N HIS A 125 17.43 -8.87 -5.12
CA HIS A 125 17.80 -10.27 -4.88
C HIS A 125 18.06 -11.08 -6.15
N LEU A 126 18.70 -10.45 -7.16
CA LEU A 126 18.93 -11.07 -8.46
C LEU A 126 19.89 -12.28 -8.40
N THR A 127 20.81 -12.30 -7.42
CA THR A 127 21.91 -13.28 -7.32
C THR A 127 21.68 -14.38 -6.30
N ASP A 128 20.77 -14.22 -5.37
CA ASP A 128 20.55 -15.13 -4.22
C ASP A 128 19.39 -16.12 -4.40
N HIS A 129 18.97 -16.35 -5.64
CA HIS A 129 17.92 -17.30 -6.05
C HIS A 129 16.51 -17.01 -5.46
N ALA A 130 16.33 -15.84 -4.87
CA ALA A 130 15.06 -15.39 -4.31
C ALA A 130 14.65 -14.01 -4.87
N PRO A 131 14.62 -13.83 -6.19
CA PRO A 131 14.33 -12.53 -6.79
C PRO A 131 12.96 -12.00 -6.38
N LEU A 132 12.89 -10.68 -6.19
CA LEU A 132 11.66 -9.96 -5.87
C LEU A 132 11.36 -8.96 -6.98
N TRP A 133 10.10 -8.83 -7.29
CA TRP A 133 9.54 -7.91 -8.29
C TRP A 133 8.75 -6.80 -7.62
N ALA A 134 8.79 -5.60 -8.19
CA ALA A 134 7.85 -4.55 -7.82
C ALA A 134 6.44 -4.93 -8.32
N TRP A 135 5.49 -5.01 -7.40
CA TRP A 135 4.11 -5.37 -7.75
C TRP A 135 3.47 -4.35 -8.68
N CYS A 136 3.73 -3.05 -8.51
CA CYS A 136 3.26 -2.01 -9.41
C CYS A 136 3.75 -2.24 -10.85
N ALA A 137 5.04 -2.58 -11.07
CA ALA A 137 5.56 -2.87 -12.40
C ALA A 137 4.93 -4.13 -13.01
N VAL A 138 4.73 -5.18 -12.18
CA VAL A 138 4.06 -6.43 -12.62
C VAL A 138 2.59 -6.16 -12.93
N SER A 139 1.87 -5.45 -12.08
CA SER A 139 0.46 -5.11 -12.29
C SER A 139 0.26 -4.25 -13.53
N TYR A 140 1.13 -3.26 -13.74
CA TYR A 140 1.13 -2.47 -14.98
C TYR A 140 1.26 -3.35 -16.23
N TRP A 141 2.27 -4.25 -16.25
CA TRP A 141 2.46 -5.20 -17.35
C TRP A 141 1.21 -6.07 -17.56
N LEU A 142 0.62 -6.58 -16.48
CA LEU A 142 -0.59 -7.41 -16.54
C LEU A 142 -1.79 -6.64 -17.11
N VAL A 143 -1.99 -5.37 -16.74
CA VAL A 143 -3.04 -4.50 -17.27
C VAL A 143 -2.84 -4.26 -18.77
N GLN A 144 -1.62 -3.93 -19.19
CA GLN A 144 -1.30 -3.71 -20.61
C GLN A 144 -1.57 -4.94 -21.49
N ASN A 145 -1.56 -6.12 -20.87
CA ASN A 145 -1.80 -7.39 -21.56
C ASN A 145 -3.20 -8.00 -21.29
N ASN A 146 -4.12 -7.21 -20.73
CA ASN A 146 -5.49 -7.63 -20.39
C ASN A 146 -5.57 -8.87 -19.47
N LEU A 147 -4.58 -9.01 -18.57
CA LEU A 147 -4.49 -10.10 -17.58
C LEU A 147 -4.91 -9.65 -16.18
N LEU A 148 -5.05 -8.34 -15.96
CA LEU A 148 -5.51 -7.70 -14.74
C LEU A 148 -6.42 -6.52 -15.10
N ARG A 149 -7.36 -6.17 -14.22
CA ARG A 149 -8.24 -5.01 -14.43
C ARG A 149 -7.45 -3.72 -14.26
N PRO A 150 -7.74 -2.65 -15.04
CA PRO A 150 -7.07 -1.35 -14.90
C PRO A 150 -7.12 -0.78 -13.49
N GLU A 151 -8.23 -0.94 -12.79
CA GLU A 151 -8.41 -0.49 -11.41
C GLU A 151 -7.44 -1.16 -10.43
N GLU A 152 -7.21 -2.47 -10.56
CA GLU A 152 -6.27 -3.22 -9.72
C GLU A 152 -4.81 -2.76 -9.96
N GLY A 153 -4.47 -2.45 -11.21
CA GLY A 153 -3.17 -1.85 -11.55
C GLY A 153 -3.01 -0.46 -10.96
N TRP A 154 -4.05 0.39 -11.06
CA TRP A 154 -4.04 1.72 -10.45
C TRP A 154 -3.90 1.66 -8.93
N ASN A 155 -4.63 0.77 -8.27
CA ASN A 155 -4.52 0.57 -6.83
C ASN A 155 -3.10 0.18 -6.39
N ALA A 156 -2.39 -0.64 -7.17
CA ALA A 156 -1.00 -0.97 -6.89
C ALA A 156 -0.07 0.26 -6.97
N GLU A 157 -0.27 1.14 -7.95
CA GLU A 157 0.47 2.40 -8.07
C GLU A 157 0.18 3.35 -6.90
N VAL A 158 -1.09 3.49 -6.50
CA VAL A 158 -1.51 4.32 -5.36
C VAL A 158 -0.85 3.84 -4.06
N LEU A 159 -0.89 2.53 -3.79
CA LEU A 159 -0.30 1.93 -2.60
C LEU A 159 1.22 2.15 -2.54
N GLU A 160 1.91 1.97 -3.66
CA GLU A 160 3.34 2.24 -3.74
C GLU A 160 3.65 3.72 -3.52
N ALA A 161 2.93 4.62 -4.18
CA ALA A 161 3.15 6.05 -4.07
C ALA A 161 2.96 6.54 -2.62
N ILE A 162 1.89 6.10 -1.94
CA ILE A 162 1.62 6.45 -0.54
C ILE A 162 2.73 5.91 0.37
N ASN A 163 3.10 4.63 0.22
CA ASN A 163 4.14 4.02 1.05
C ASN A 163 5.51 4.66 0.84
N ASN A 164 5.87 4.99 -0.38
CA ASN A 164 7.11 5.70 -0.69
C ASN A 164 7.11 7.13 -0.10
N PHE A 165 5.97 7.82 -0.16
CA PHE A 165 5.83 9.15 0.45
C PHE A 165 5.98 9.10 1.97
N LEU A 166 5.30 8.15 2.65
CA LEU A 166 5.39 7.99 4.10
C LEU A 166 6.82 7.63 4.55
N GLU A 167 7.50 6.75 3.79
CA GLU A 167 8.90 6.39 4.06
C GLU A 167 9.83 7.60 3.87
N TRP A 168 9.66 8.35 2.77
CA TRP A 168 10.47 9.54 2.50
C TRP A 168 10.29 10.61 3.58
N GLU A 169 9.05 10.89 4.01
CA GLU A 169 8.77 11.85 5.10
C GLU A 169 9.43 11.41 6.41
N ARG A 170 9.36 10.13 6.76
CA ARG A 170 10.00 9.56 7.94
C ARG A 170 11.52 9.69 7.89
N GLN A 171 12.13 9.39 6.74
CA GLN A 171 13.59 9.55 6.56
C GLN A 171 14.02 11.02 6.61
N ARG A 172 13.25 11.89 6.00
CA ARG A 172 13.50 13.36 6.04
C ARG A 172 13.48 13.90 7.47
N GLN A 173 12.59 13.42 8.32
CA GLN A 173 12.53 13.81 9.72
C GLN A 173 13.68 13.22 10.55
N ARG A 174 14.07 11.98 10.27
CA ARG A 174 15.11 11.26 11.02
C ARG A 174 16.53 11.67 10.63
N HIS A 175 16.79 11.88 9.35
CA HIS A 175 18.13 12.11 8.80
C HIS A 175 18.15 13.20 7.71
N PRO A 176 17.77 14.45 8.02
CA PRO A 176 17.68 15.52 7.02
C PRO A 176 19.02 15.82 6.34
N GLU A 177 20.12 15.81 7.12
CA GLU A 177 21.46 16.10 6.59
C GLU A 177 21.93 15.04 5.60
N LEU A 178 21.68 13.75 5.87
CA LEU A 178 22.02 12.66 4.98
C LEU A 178 21.30 12.78 3.62
N LEU A 179 20.01 13.14 3.63
CA LEU A 179 19.25 13.33 2.40
C LEU A 179 19.78 14.49 1.54
N GLU A 180 20.17 15.60 2.17
CA GLU A 180 20.80 16.72 1.46
C GLU A 180 22.20 16.37 0.93
N GLU A 181 22.97 15.54 1.64
CA GLU A 181 24.26 15.04 1.15
C GLU A 181 24.07 14.12 -0.07
N ILE A 182 23.14 13.16 0.00
CA ILE A 182 22.80 12.27 -1.11
C ILE A 182 22.35 13.08 -2.33
N LYS A 183 21.44 14.06 -2.11
CA LYS A 183 20.94 14.91 -3.17
C LYS A 183 22.05 15.68 -3.88
N ARG A 184 23.02 16.21 -3.13
CA ARG A 184 24.19 16.90 -3.69
C ARG A 184 25.10 15.95 -4.47
N GLY A 185 25.30 14.73 -3.96
CA GLY A 185 26.15 13.73 -4.60
C GLY A 185 25.58 13.14 -5.89
N LEU A 186 24.25 13.13 -6.02
CA LEU A 186 23.54 12.59 -7.19
C LEU A 186 23.24 13.64 -8.28
N GLN A 187 23.59 14.93 -8.06
CA GLN A 187 23.46 15.93 -9.13
C GLN A 187 24.48 15.63 -10.23
N PRO A 188 24.07 15.46 -11.50
CA PRO A 188 25.03 15.34 -12.60
C PRO A 188 25.88 16.62 -12.67
N GLN A 189 27.20 16.47 -12.80
CA GLN A 189 28.13 17.58 -13.04
C GLN A 189 27.95 18.11 -14.45
#